data_a6279f1398bbec8e65c590995c8d5a39
#
_entry.id   a6279f1398bbec8e65c590995c8d5a39
#
_cell.length_a   1.000
_cell.length_b   1.000
_cell.length_c   1.000
_cell.angle_alpha   90.00
_cell.angle_beta   90.00
_cell.angle_gamma   90.00
#
_symmetry.space_group_name_H-M   'P 1'
#
loop_
_entity.id
_entity.type
_entity.pdbx_description
1 polymer ?
#
loop_
_entity_poly.entity_id
_entity_poly.type
_entity_poly.pdbx_seq_one_letter_code
_entity_poly.pdbx_strand_id
1 'polypeptide(L)'
;YQVYNDEKSETWFSALATGLFILPFFLLSALSGQLADQRDKAVIIRWVKGAEIAIMTVGAVGLALIWSGITVHTLAIPLLLAALFAMGIHSTFFGPIKYAILPQHLHEDEVLGGTGLVEAGTYIAILAGTILAGLIPVEIAAVCIIATALVGYVAGRKVPPAPSMLDAQPIDFHIIRSSIALVRGTMHIRRLFLAIMAISLFWAVGSILFIQFPPLVKNVLTADKPVASLFLAIFSIGIAIGSVAINRLLQGHVSAKYAPASVIGMGLCIVAFHVVCDLWAPAPNGQMLSLSEFMAHPLALPLSLCLLGVATFGGMFVVPLYAFLTTRVSPDKASRTIAANNIVNSGAMVAGSLVAMGMSAVGIPITEQVLLCACMCLFSAWLGKRLVAAENEAAELAAAMRI
;
A
#
# COMPACT_ATOMS: atom_id res chain seq x y z
N TYR A 1 0.75 -22.67 -5.49
CA TYR A 1 0.13 -23.40 -6.62
C TYR A 1 0.87 -24.68 -7.04
N GLN A 2 2.18 -24.77 -6.84
CA GLN A 2 2.94 -26.00 -7.16
C GLN A 2 3.16 -26.92 -5.96
N VAL A 3 2.88 -26.47 -4.75
CA VAL A 3 3.25 -27.15 -3.51
C VAL A 3 2.03 -27.56 -2.68
N TYR A 4 0.96 -26.79 -2.71
CA TYR A 4 -0.30 -27.07 -2.02
C TYR A 4 -1.43 -27.11 -3.05
N ASN A 5 -2.17 -28.22 -3.08
CA ASN A 5 -3.24 -28.46 -4.06
C ASN A 5 -4.64 -28.44 -3.43
N ASP A 6 -4.75 -28.10 -2.15
CA ASP A 6 -6.02 -27.96 -1.48
C ASP A 6 -6.29 -26.51 -1.04
N GLU A 7 -7.53 -26.07 -1.19
CA GLU A 7 -7.97 -24.69 -0.92
C GLU A 7 -7.67 -24.22 0.51
N LYS A 8 -7.76 -25.13 1.48
CA LYS A 8 -7.52 -24.82 2.90
C LYS A 8 -6.06 -24.53 3.17
N SER A 9 -5.15 -25.34 2.62
CA SER A 9 -3.69 -25.13 2.76
C SER A 9 -3.21 -23.91 2.00
N GLU A 10 -3.77 -23.62 0.81
CA GLU A 10 -3.49 -22.40 0.04
C GLU A 10 -3.89 -21.15 0.84
N THR A 11 -5.09 -21.15 1.41
CA THR A 11 -5.59 -20.02 2.21
C THR A 11 -4.75 -19.79 3.45
N TRP A 12 -4.43 -20.86 4.20
CA TRP A 12 -3.59 -20.78 5.40
C TRP A 12 -2.19 -20.26 5.08
N PHE A 13 -1.58 -20.78 4.02
CA PHE A 13 -0.24 -20.34 3.59
C PHE A 13 -0.21 -18.88 3.16
N SER A 14 -1.23 -18.43 2.42
CA SER A 14 -1.37 -17.03 2.00
C SER A 14 -1.55 -16.09 3.20
N ALA A 15 -2.33 -16.50 4.19
CA ALA A 15 -2.50 -15.75 5.44
C ALA A 15 -1.20 -15.67 6.24
N LEU A 16 -0.46 -16.78 6.36
CA LEU A 16 0.86 -16.83 7.03
C LEU A 16 1.86 -15.91 6.32
N ALA A 17 1.97 -16.01 4.98
CA ALA A 17 2.87 -15.20 4.19
C ALA A 17 2.56 -13.70 4.33
N THR A 18 1.29 -13.32 4.26
CA THR A 18 0.84 -11.94 4.46
C THR A 18 1.16 -11.44 5.89
N GLY A 19 0.88 -12.26 6.90
CA GLY A 19 1.18 -11.95 8.29
C GLY A 19 2.67 -11.73 8.54
N LEU A 20 3.53 -12.61 7.99
CA LEU A 20 4.99 -12.48 8.09
C LEU A 20 5.51 -11.20 7.43
N PHE A 21 4.93 -10.79 6.30
CA PHE A 21 5.32 -9.55 5.64
C PHE A 21 4.88 -8.30 6.40
N ILE A 22 3.68 -8.30 6.98
CA ILE A 22 3.12 -7.14 7.70
C ILE A 22 3.69 -6.99 9.12
N LEU A 23 4.03 -8.08 9.80
CA LEU A 23 4.49 -8.08 11.17
C LEU A 23 5.67 -7.10 11.46
N PRO A 24 6.71 -7.01 10.61
CA PRO A 24 7.78 -6.04 10.79
C PRO A 24 7.31 -4.58 10.80
N PHE A 25 6.31 -4.23 9.98
CA PHE A 25 5.77 -2.87 9.97
C PHE A 25 5.15 -2.48 11.31
N PHE A 26 4.47 -3.41 11.95
CA PHE A 26 3.91 -3.18 13.28
C PHE A 26 5.00 -3.06 14.35
N LEU A 27 5.98 -3.96 14.32
CA LEU A 27 7.00 -4.06 15.37
C LEU A 27 8.12 -3.02 15.22
N LEU A 28 8.62 -2.79 14.00
CA LEU A 28 9.88 -2.07 13.78
C LEU A 28 9.71 -0.64 13.24
N SER A 29 8.49 -0.18 12.91
CA SER A 29 8.30 1.16 12.35
C SER A 29 8.77 2.27 13.27
N ALA A 30 8.58 2.15 14.59
CA ALA A 30 9.06 3.16 15.54
C ALA A 30 10.60 3.27 15.54
N LEU A 31 11.29 2.14 15.50
CA LEU A 31 12.74 2.08 15.40
C LEU A 31 13.22 2.65 14.06
N SER A 32 12.56 2.28 12.97
CA SER A 32 12.85 2.79 11.63
C SER A 32 12.70 4.32 11.55
N GLY A 33 11.61 4.87 12.10
CA GLY A 33 11.38 6.32 12.15
C GLY A 33 12.45 7.05 12.95
N GLN A 34 12.81 6.55 14.13
CA GLN A 34 13.89 7.13 14.95
C GLN A 34 15.24 7.14 14.21
N LEU A 35 15.58 6.00 13.57
CA LEU A 35 16.83 5.89 12.82
C LEU A 35 16.87 6.84 11.62
N ALA A 36 15.76 6.94 10.90
CA ALA A 36 15.65 7.80 9.72
C ALA A 36 15.70 9.30 10.03
N ASP A 37 15.26 9.72 11.23
CA ASP A 37 15.36 11.12 11.66
C ASP A 37 16.77 11.46 12.19
N GLN A 38 17.50 10.48 12.75
CA GLN A 38 18.80 10.69 13.39
C GLN A 38 20.02 10.40 12.51
N ARG A 39 19.81 9.86 11.31
CA ARG A 39 20.88 9.48 10.39
C ARG A 39 20.63 10.06 9.01
N ASP A 40 21.68 10.14 8.21
CA ASP A 40 21.54 10.49 6.79
C ASP A 40 20.67 9.43 6.08
N LYS A 41 19.53 9.89 5.54
CA LYS A 41 18.55 9.04 4.88
C LYS A 41 19.12 8.34 3.65
N ALA A 42 20.01 9.00 2.91
CA ALA A 42 20.66 8.40 1.74
C ALA A 42 21.60 7.25 2.15
N VAL A 43 22.25 7.35 3.31
CA VAL A 43 23.09 6.26 3.84
C VAL A 43 22.20 5.06 4.21
N ILE A 44 21.07 5.29 4.89
CA ILE A 44 20.13 4.22 5.24
C ILE A 44 19.60 3.55 3.97
N ILE A 45 19.20 4.33 2.93
CA ILE A 45 18.75 3.79 1.64
C ILE A 45 19.80 2.84 1.05
N ARG A 46 21.08 3.22 1.06
CA ARG A 46 22.17 2.40 0.52
C ARG A 46 22.32 1.09 1.29
N TRP A 47 22.25 1.13 2.63
CA TRP A 47 22.31 -0.06 3.47
C TRP A 47 21.11 -0.99 3.26
N VAL A 48 19.91 -0.43 3.22
CA VAL A 48 18.66 -1.17 3.01
C VAL A 48 18.66 -1.80 1.62
N LYS A 49 19.08 -1.07 0.58
CA LYS A 49 19.20 -1.59 -0.78
C LYS A 49 20.32 -2.63 -0.93
N GLY A 50 21.40 -2.50 -0.18
CA GLY A 50 22.42 -3.55 -0.10
C GLY A 50 21.92 -4.84 0.55
N ALA A 51 21.17 -4.72 1.66
CA ALA A 51 20.52 -5.86 2.31
C ALA A 51 19.49 -6.54 1.40
N GLU A 52 18.78 -5.78 0.55
CA GLU A 52 17.82 -6.32 -0.42
C GLU A 52 18.48 -7.34 -1.37
N ILE A 53 19.73 -7.12 -1.80
CA ILE A 53 20.45 -8.08 -2.64
C ILE A 53 20.62 -9.42 -1.91
N ALA A 54 21.02 -9.38 -0.64
CA ALA A 54 21.16 -10.61 0.16
C ALA A 54 19.81 -11.31 0.35
N ILE A 55 18.74 -10.56 0.65
CA ILE A 55 17.39 -11.09 0.82
C ILE A 55 16.90 -11.75 -0.48
N MET A 56 17.08 -11.07 -1.63
CA MET A 56 16.69 -11.61 -2.92
C MET A 56 17.53 -12.83 -3.33
N THR A 57 18.79 -12.89 -2.91
CA THR A 57 19.62 -14.09 -3.10
C THR A 57 19.05 -15.27 -2.31
N VAL A 58 18.66 -15.08 -1.05
CA VAL A 58 17.99 -16.13 -0.27
C VAL A 58 16.68 -16.57 -0.94
N GLY A 59 15.87 -15.62 -1.42
CA GLY A 59 14.65 -15.91 -2.17
C GLY A 59 14.93 -16.70 -3.46
N ALA A 60 15.95 -16.30 -4.23
CA ALA A 60 16.36 -16.98 -5.46
C ALA A 60 16.83 -18.41 -5.20
N VAL A 61 17.57 -18.65 -4.12
CA VAL A 61 17.94 -20.02 -3.69
C VAL A 61 16.70 -20.83 -3.37
N GLY A 62 15.72 -20.27 -2.64
CA GLY A 62 14.44 -20.93 -2.37
C GLY A 62 13.69 -21.31 -3.65
N LEU A 63 13.62 -20.40 -4.63
CA LEU A 63 13.01 -20.66 -5.95
C LEU A 63 13.76 -21.76 -6.72
N ALA A 64 15.09 -21.72 -6.72
CA ALA A 64 15.92 -22.73 -7.39
C ALA A 64 15.74 -24.12 -6.77
N LEU A 65 15.57 -24.22 -5.45
CA LEU A 65 15.28 -25.49 -4.77
C LEU A 65 13.88 -26.02 -5.15
N ILE A 66 12.87 -25.13 -5.29
CA ILE A 66 11.54 -25.54 -5.79
C ILE A 66 11.66 -26.07 -7.22
N TRP A 67 12.36 -25.35 -8.08
CA TRP A 67 12.56 -25.74 -9.47
C TRP A 67 13.26 -27.11 -9.60
N SER A 68 14.27 -27.36 -8.78
CA SER A 68 14.99 -28.65 -8.76
C SER A 68 14.23 -29.78 -8.08
N GLY A 69 13.11 -29.50 -7.39
CA GLY A 69 12.35 -30.48 -6.60
C GLY A 69 13.05 -30.96 -5.33
N ILE A 70 14.19 -30.36 -4.97
CA ILE A 70 15.01 -30.77 -3.82
C ILE A 70 14.53 -30.07 -2.56
N THR A 71 14.28 -30.83 -1.49
CA THR A 71 13.95 -30.31 -0.15
C THR A 71 12.88 -29.21 -0.12
N VAL A 72 11.83 -29.35 -0.95
CA VAL A 72 10.81 -28.31 -1.17
C VAL A 72 10.17 -27.87 0.17
N HIS A 73 9.67 -28.82 0.96
CA HIS A 73 8.98 -28.52 2.22
C HIS A 73 9.93 -28.20 3.38
N THR A 74 11.14 -28.80 3.41
CA THR A 74 12.05 -28.71 4.54
C THR A 74 13.02 -27.53 4.46
N LEU A 75 13.32 -27.04 3.26
CA LEU A 75 14.28 -25.95 3.07
C LEU A 75 13.75 -24.84 2.16
N ALA A 76 13.19 -25.15 0.98
CA ALA A 76 12.83 -24.13 0.01
C ALA A 76 11.71 -23.20 0.55
N ILE A 77 10.62 -23.74 1.08
CA ILE A 77 9.53 -22.97 1.65
C ILE A 77 9.98 -22.13 2.84
N PRO A 78 10.69 -22.66 3.85
CA PRO A 78 11.26 -21.85 4.93
C PRO A 78 12.16 -20.71 4.45
N LEU A 79 13.01 -20.93 3.44
CA LEU A 79 13.85 -19.88 2.87
C LEU A 79 13.01 -18.77 2.21
N LEU A 80 11.95 -19.12 1.47
CA LEU A 80 11.07 -18.13 0.85
C LEU A 80 10.28 -17.35 1.91
N LEU A 81 9.81 -17.98 2.96
CA LEU A 81 9.14 -17.31 4.08
C LEU A 81 10.11 -16.40 4.86
N ALA A 82 11.35 -16.84 5.05
CA ALA A 82 12.41 -16.03 5.66
C ALA A 82 12.76 -14.81 4.78
N ALA A 83 12.87 -15.00 3.46
CA ALA A 83 13.09 -13.89 2.52
C ALA A 83 11.91 -12.91 2.54
N LEU A 84 10.68 -13.41 2.58
CA LEU A 84 9.46 -12.59 2.66
C LEU A 84 9.41 -11.77 3.96
N PHE A 85 9.70 -12.39 5.09
CA PHE A 85 9.80 -11.70 6.40
C PHE A 85 10.90 -10.63 6.38
N ALA A 86 12.08 -10.96 5.84
CA ALA A 86 13.19 -10.03 5.70
C ALA A 86 12.84 -8.87 4.74
N MET A 87 12.05 -9.11 3.69
CA MET A 87 11.50 -8.04 2.84
C MET A 87 10.50 -7.15 3.59
N GLY A 88 9.73 -7.71 4.51
CA GLY A 88 8.90 -6.92 5.42
C GLY A 88 9.75 -5.98 6.29
N ILE A 89 10.87 -6.48 6.84
CA ILE A 89 11.84 -5.65 7.58
C ILE A 89 12.41 -4.56 6.66
N HIS A 90 12.93 -4.93 5.48
CA HIS A 90 13.45 -4.00 4.48
C HIS A 90 12.45 -2.87 4.18
N SER A 91 11.21 -3.24 3.87
CA SER A 91 10.15 -2.29 3.54
C SER A 91 9.78 -1.39 4.71
N THR A 92 9.86 -1.89 5.95
CA THR A 92 9.63 -1.10 7.16
C THR A 92 10.68 0.00 7.33
N PHE A 93 11.96 -0.29 7.03
CA PHE A 93 13.02 0.72 7.11
C PHE A 93 13.03 1.67 5.91
N PHE A 94 12.66 1.20 4.73
CA PHE A 94 12.61 2.03 3.53
C PHE A 94 11.37 2.94 3.48
N GLY A 95 10.21 2.46 3.97
CA GLY A 95 8.92 3.13 3.87
C GLY A 95 8.89 4.57 4.37
N PRO A 96 9.28 4.87 5.62
CA PRO A 96 9.31 6.24 6.12
C PRO A 96 10.24 7.16 5.33
N ILE A 97 11.36 6.64 4.88
CA ILE A 97 12.41 7.42 4.23
C ILE A 97 11.98 7.89 2.84
N LYS A 98 11.30 7.04 2.06
CA LYS A 98 10.91 7.37 0.68
C LYS A 98 10.01 8.59 0.56
N TYR A 99 9.28 8.93 1.63
CA TYR A 99 8.46 10.14 1.70
C TYR A 99 9.18 11.27 2.44
N ALA A 100 9.80 10.96 3.58
CA ALA A 100 10.43 11.95 4.44
C ALA A 100 11.68 12.61 3.84
N ILE A 101 12.28 12.01 2.82
CA ILE A 101 13.41 12.58 2.08
C ILE A 101 12.96 13.68 1.10
N LEU A 102 11.71 13.65 0.62
CA LEU A 102 11.23 14.57 -0.42
C LEU A 102 11.31 16.04 0.03
N PRO A 103 10.83 16.45 1.22
CA PRO A 103 10.93 17.84 1.66
C PRO A 103 12.36 18.32 1.90
N GLN A 104 13.36 17.42 1.90
CA GLN A 104 14.77 17.82 2.04
C GLN A 104 15.44 18.14 0.70
N HIS A 105 14.84 17.71 -0.41
CA HIS A 105 15.40 17.86 -1.76
C HIS A 105 14.51 18.62 -2.73
N LEU A 106 13.21 18.75 -2.43
CA LEU A 106 12.23 19.40 -3.29
C LEU A 106 11.75 20.70 -2.66
N HIS A 107 11.42 21.68 -3.47
CA HIS A 107 10.71 22.87 -3.01
C HIS A 107 9.30 22.52 -2.53
N GLU A 108 8.71 23.35 -1.68
CA GLU A 108 7.41 23.06 -1.05
C GLU A 108 6.29 22.78 -2.07
N ASP A 109 6.29 23.48 -3.19
CA ASP A 109 5.35 23.30 -4.32
C ASP A 109 5.61 22.05 -5.16
N GLU A 110 6.79 21.42 -5.06
CA GLU A 110 7.17 20.21 -5.76
C GLU A 110 6.88 18.93 -4.94
N VAL A 111 6.78 19.04 -3.60
CA VAL A 111 6.63 17.86 -2.71
C VAL A 111 5.40 17.04 -3.03
N LEU A 112 4.28 17.69 -3.37
CA LEU A 112 3.05 16.99 -3.75
C LEU A 112 3.25 16.16 -5.02
N GLY A 113 3.89 16.74 -6.03
CA GLY A 113 4.23 16.05 -7.27
C GLY A 113 5.21 14.88 -7.05
N GLY A 114 6.24 15.11 -6.25
CA GLY A 114 7.22 14.10 -5.84
C GLY A 114 6.55 12.92 -5.11
N THR A 115 5.65 13.22 -4.17
CA THR A 115 4.86 12.19 -3.46
C THR A 115 3.99 11.39 -4.43
N GLY A 116 3.34 12.07 -5.37
CA GLY A 116 2.53 11.43 -6.42
C GLY A 116 3.35 10.51 -7.32
N LEU A 117 4.58 10.89 -7.68
CA LEU A 117 5.49 10.05 -8.47
C LEU A 117 5.96 8.82 -7.69
N VAL A 118 6.23 8.95 -6.39
CA VAL A 118 6.58 7.82 -5.52
C VAL A 118 5.42 6.83 -5.43
N GLU A 119 4.19 7.29 -5.27
CA GLU A 119 3.00 6.44 -5.24
C GLU A 119 2.76 5.77 -6.60
N ALA A 120 2.71 6.54 -7.68
CA ALA A 120 2.51 6.01 -9.03
C ALA A 120 3.57 4.96 -9.39
N GLY A 121 4.85 5.26 -9.13
CA GLY A 121 5.95 4.32 -9.35
C GLY A 121 5.84 3.05 -8.52
N THR A 122 5.40 3.16 -7.27
CA THR A 122 5.17 2.00 -6.38
C THR A 122 4.09 1.08 -6.96
N TYR A 123 2.94 1.62 -7.38
CA TYR A 123 1.86 0.81 -7.95
C TYR A 123 2.21 0.24 -9.32
N ILE A 124 2.93 0.98 -10.17
CA ILE A 124 3.44 0.46 -11.45
C ILE A 124 4.40 -0.71 -11.22
N ALA A 125 5.28 -0.61 -10.22
CA ALA A 125 6.21 -1.69 -9.88
C ALA A 125 5.48 -2.92 -9.30
N ILE A 126 4.46 -2.72 -8.45
CA ILE A 126 3.60 -3.81 -7.95
C ILE A 126 2.92 -4.52 -9.12
N LEU A 127 2.33 -3.76 -10.06
CA LEU A 127 1.69 -4.30 -11.24
C LEU A 127 2.67 -5.11 -12.10
N ALA A 128 3.82 -4.53 -12.45
CA ALA A 128 4.82 -5.19 -13.25
C ALA A 128 5.31 -6.48 -12.57
N GLY A 129 5.59 -6.44 -11.27
CA GLY A 129 6.00 -7.60 -10.49
C GLY A 129 4.94 -8.70 -10.44
N THR A 130 3.67 -8.33 -10.25
CA THR A 130 2.56 -9.29 -10.21
C THR A 130 2.34 -9.97 -11.56
N ILE A 131 2.38 -9.21 -12.66
CA ILE A 131 2.26 -9.75 -14.02
C ILE A 131 3.43 -10.68 -14.34
N LEU A 132 4.65 -10.24 -14.07
CA LEU A 132 5.85 -11.05 -14.29
C LEU A 132 5.81 -12.35 -13.49
N ALA A 133 5.44 -12.29 -12.21
CA ALA A 133 5.33 -13.48 -11.35
C ALA A 133 4.32 -14.51 -11.88
N GLY A 134 3.30 -14.07 -12.61
CA GLY A 134 2.31 -14.95 -13.24
C GLY A 134 2.72 -15.53 -14.61
N LEU A 135 3.67 -14.90 -15.31
CA LEU A 135 4.00 -15.21 -16.69
C LEU A 135 5.36 -15.90 -16.86
N ILE A 136 6.34 -15.60 -16.00
CA ILE A 136 7.70 -16.12 -16.17
C ILE A 136 7.91 -17.43 -15.41
N PRO A 137 8.72 -18.36 -15.95
CA PRO A 137 9.14 -19.55 -15.24
C PRO A 137 9.94 -19.23 -13.96
N VAL A 138 9.92 -20.17 -13.00
CA VAL A 138 10.54 -19.98 -11.67
C VAL A 138 12.05 -19.69 -11.76
N GLU A 139 12.75 -20.34 -12.68
CA GLU A 139 14.19 -20.11 -12.92
C GLU A 139 14.49 -18.69 -13.42
N ILE A 140 13.63 -18.16 -14.29
CA ILE A 140 13.74 -16.77 -14.77
C ILE A 140 13.37 -15.81 -13.64
N ALA A 141 12.35 -16.12 -12.84
CA ALA A 141 11.95 -15.31 -11.69
C ALA A 141 13.11 -15.15 -10.69
N ALA A 142 13.87 -16.23 -10.41
CA ALA A 142 15.04 -16.18 -9.53
C ALA A 142 16.12 -15.19 -10.03
N VAL A 143 16.35 -15.14 -11.33
CA VAL A 143 17.29 -14.16 -11.92
C VAL A 143 16.71 -12.74 -11.88
N CYS A 144 15.43 -12.57 -12.20
CA CYS A 144 14.75 -11.27 -12.23
C CYS A 144 14.74 -10.58 -10.87
N ILE A 145 14.51 -11.29 -9.77
CA ILE A 145 14.51 -10.67 -8.44
C ILE A 145 15.88 -10.16 -8.03
N ILE A 146 16.95 -10.89 -8.36
CA ILE A 146 18.34 -10.44 -8.11
C ILE A 146 18.68 -9.24 -9.01
N ALA A 147 18.36 -9.30 -10.31
CA ALA A 147 18.60 -8.20 -11.24
C ALA A 147 17.88 -6.91 -10.78
N THR A 148 16.63 -7.02 -10.35
CA THR A 148 15.84 -5.89 -9.81
C THR A 148 16.49 -5.31 -8.55
N ALA A 149 16.98 -6.14 -7.63
CA ALA A 149 17.68 -5.69 -6.44
C ALA A 149 18.98 -4.95 -6.76
N LEU A 150 19.75 -5.44 -7.76
CA LEU A 150 20.95 -4.77 -8.22
C LEU A 150 20.66 -3.40 -8.85
N VAL A 151 19.62 -3.31 -9.70
CA VAL A 151 19.15 -2.04 -10.27
C VAL A 151 18.73 -1.09 -9.16
N GLY A 152 17.96 -1.58 -8.18
CA GLY A 152 17.53 -0.82 -7.00
C GLY A 152 18.72 -0.29 -6.18
N TYR A 153 19.77 -1.11 -5.99
CA TYR A 153 20.98 -0.69 -5.31
C TYR A 153 21.73 0.42 -6.07
N VAL A 154 21.91 0.26 -7.38
CA VAL A 154 22.55 1.28 -8.24
C VAL A 154 21.75 2.60 -8.20
N ALA A 155 20.42 2.53 -8.28
CA ALA A 155 19.56 3.70 -8.16
C ALA A 155 19.68 4.35 -6.75
N GLY A 156 19.68 3.54 -5.69
CA GLY A 156 19.85 4.01 -4.32
C GLY A 156 21.19 4.72 -4.06
N ARG A 157 22.24 4.34 -4.77
CA ARG A 157 23.56 5.04 -4.71
C ARG A 157 23.54 6.45 -5.30
N LYS A 158 22.58 6.73 -6.18
CA LYS A 158 22.43 8.07 -6.81
C LYS A 158 21.59 9.03 -5.98
N VAL A 159 20.98 8.56 -4.89
CA VAL A 159 20.21 9.43 -3.98
C VAL A 159 21.16 10.42 -3.31
N PRO A 160 20.89 11.74 -3.39
CA PRO A 160 21.72 12.76 -2.78
C PRO A 160 21.74 12.62 -1.25
N PRO A 161 22.81 13.11 -0.57
CA PRO A 161 22.87 13.12 0.89
C PRO A 161 21.70 13.88 1.52
N ALA A 162 21.10 13.29 2.54
CA ALA A 162 19.99 13.86 3.31
C ALA A 162 20.29 13.73 4.80
N PRO A 163 21.23 14.55 5.33
CA PRO A 163 21.73 14.44 6.69
C PRO A 163 20.62 14.64 7.73
N SER A 164 20.88 14.14 8.94
CA SER A 164 20.02 14.41 10.09
C SER A 164 19.96 15.90 10.37
N MET A 165 18.76 16.39 10.71
CA MET A 165 18.53 17.76 11.20
C MET A 165 18.48 17.80 12.74
N LEU A 166 18.65 16.66 13.41
CA LEU A 166 18.64 16.54 14.86
C LEU A 166 20.02 16.23 15.40
N ASP A 167 20.30 16.72 16.60
CA ASP A 167 21.40 16.23 17.39
C ASP A 167 21.19 14.76 17.74
N ALA A 168 22.29 13.99 17.80
CA ALA A 168 22.24 12.56 18.07
C ALA A 168 21.59 12.29 19.44
N GLN A 169 20.45 11.66 19.44
CA GLN A 169 19.75 11.21 20.66
C GLN A 169 19.85 9.70 20.80
N PRO A 170 19.80 9.15 22.03
CA PRO A 170 19.77 7.70 22.21
C PRO A 170 18.54 7.10 21.57
N ILE A 171 18.74 6.03 20.77
CA ILE A 171 17.67 5.28 20.14
C ILE A 171 17.00 4.40 21.20
N ASP A 172 15.67 4.45 21.29
CA ASP A 172 14.91 3.55 22.16
C ASP A 172 14.64 2.22 21.43
N PHE A 173 15.36 1.18 21.86
CA PHE A 173 15.23 -0.18 21.32
C PHE A 173 14.05 -0.97 21.90
N HIS A 174 13.31 -0.43 22.87
CA HIS A 174 12.11 -1.07 23.40
C HIS A 174 10.94 -0.95 22.42
N ILE A 175 10.83 -1.94 21.53
CA ILE A 175 9.91 -1.96 20.39
C ILE A 175 8.47 -1.55 20.76
N ILE A 176 7.88 -2.19 21.77
CA ILE A 176 6.48 -1.94 22.16
C ILE A 176 6.34 -0.53 22.77
N ARG A 177 7.21 -0.19 23.72
CA ARG A 177 7.18 1.12 24.39
C ARG A 177 7.39 2.26 23.40
N SER A 178 8.38 2.15 22.53
CA SER A 178 8.68 3.17 21.51
C SER A 178 7.55 3.30 20.48
N SER A 179 6.92 2.20 20.08
CA SER A 179 5.76 2.22 19.17
C SER A 179 4.56 2.92 19.81
N ILE A 180 4.22 2.58 21.06
CA ILE A 180 3.11 3.22 21.79
C ILE A 180 3.41 4.71 22.00
N ALA A 181 4.62 5.05 22.44
CA ALA A 181 5.04 6.43 22.65
C ALA A 181 5.00 7.25 21.36
N LEU A 182 5.47 6.67 20.24
CA LEU A 182 5.45 7.31 18.93
C LEU A 182 4.02 7.56 18.44
N VAL A 183 3.17 6.55 18.45
CA VAL A 183 1.77 6.68 18.03
C VAL A 183 1.05 7.69 18.92
N ARG A 184 1.17 7.57 20.24
CA ARG A 184 0.54 8.52 21.18
C ARG A 184 1.05 9.95 20.98
N GLY A 185 2.37 10.13 20.81
CA GLY A 185 3.00 11.42 20.58
C GLY A 185 2.61 12.07 19.24
N THR A 186 2.29 11.28 18.22
CA THR A 186 1.85 11.77 16.91
C THR A 186 0.34 12.01 16.88
N MET A 187 -0.43 11.07 17.41
CA MET A 187 -1.90 11.07 17.35
C MET A 187 -2.57 12.12 18.26
N HIS A 188 -1.87 12.71 19.25
CA HIS A 188 -2.43 13.81 20.03
C HIS A 188 -2.54 15.11 19.23
N ILE A 189 -1.81 15.25 18.12
CA ILE A 189 -1.91 16.39 17.23
C ILE A 189 -3.10 16.20 16.31
N ARG A 190 -4.20 16.96 16.52
CA ARG A 190 -5.50 16.80 15.85
C ARG A 190 -5.40 16.64 14.33
N ARG A 191 -4.58 17.45 13.66
CA ARG A 191 -4.40 17.40 12.21
C ARG A 191 -3.73 16.11 11.75
N LEU A 192 -2.70 15.65 12.46
CA LEU A 192 -2.02 14.39 12.16
C LEU A 192 -2.92 13.20 12.45
N PHE A 193 -3.65 13.21 13.57
CA PHE A 193 -4.65 12.18 13.88
C PHE A 193 -5.65 12.00 12.75
N LEU A 194 -6.27 13.09 12.28
CA LEU A 194 -7.27 13.04 11.21
C LEU A 194 -6.70 12.53 9.89
N ALA A 195 -5.49 12.99 9.51
CA ALA A 195 -4.82 12.55 8.30
C ALA A 195 -4.43 11.05 8.38
N ILE A 196 -3.81 10.62 9.48
CA ILE A 196 -3.42 9.21 9.69
C ILE A 196 -4.64 8.30 9.68
N MET A 197 -5.71 8.65 10.39
CA MET A 197 -6.94 7.85 10.40
C MET A 197 -7.58 7.75 9.01
N ALA A 198 -7.58 8.84 8.24
CA ALA A 198 -8.08 8.85 6.88
C ALA A 198 -7.24 7.95 5.95
N ILE A 199 -5.92 8.05 6.02
CA ILE A 199 -5.01 7.16 5.27
C ILE A 199 -5.18 5.70 5.70
N SER A 200 -5.32 5.43 7.00
CA SER A 200 -5.46 4.07 7.52
C SER A 200 -6.76 3.41 7.05
N LEU A 201 -7.85 4.18 6.95
CA LEU A 201 -9.11 3.68 6.35
C LEU A 201 -8.95 3.37 4.86
N PHE A 202 -8.23 4.20 4.11
CA PHE A 202 -7.92 3.92 2.70
C PHE A 202 -7.16 2.58 2.56
N TRP A 203 -6.15 2.34 3.38
CA TRP A 203 -5.40 1.09 3.35
C TRP A 203 -6.23 -0.11 3.82
N ALA A 204 -7.13 0.07 4.80
CA ALA A 204 -8.07 -0.97 5.21
C ALA A 204 -9.05 -1.32 4.07
N VAL A 205 -9.61 -0.33 3.38
CA VAL A 205 -10.43 -0.54 2.17
C VAL A 205 -9.63 -1.29 1.10
N GLY A 206 -8.40 -0.84 0.84
CA GLY A 206 -7.51 -1.49 -0.12
C GLY A 206 -7.26 -2.96 0.23
N SER A 207 -6.96 -3.27 1.49
CA SER A 207 -6.70 -4.65 1.92
C SER A 207 -7.93 -5.55 1.76
N ILE A 208 -9.13 -5.05 2.08
CA ILE A 208 -10.39 -5.79 1.88
C ILE A 208 -10.60 -6.07 0.39
N LEU A 209 -10.47 -5.06 -0.48
CA LEU A 209 -10.65 -5.23 -1.93
C LEU A 209 -9.64 -6.22 -2.53
N PHE A 210 -8.36 -6.12 -2.15
CA PHE A 210 -7.32 -7.04 -2.64
C PHE A 210 -7.56 -8.49 -2.23
N ILE A 211 -8.05 -8.73 -1.00
CA ILE A 211 -8.41 -10.08 -0.53
C ILE A 211 -9.64 -10.60 -1.28
N GLN A 212 -10.60 -9.73 -1.59
CA GLN A 212 -11.85 -10.12 -2.23
C GLN A 212 -11.76 -10.25 -3.75
N PHE A 213 -10.80 -9.63 -4.43
CA PHE A 213 -10.71 -9.70 -5.89
C PHE A 213 -10.59 -11.13 -6.44
N PRO A 214 -9.69 -12.03 -5.96
CA PRO A 214 -9.61 -13.38 -6.48
C PRO A 214 -10.92 -14.18 -6.32
N PRO A 215 -11.54 -14.26 -5.13
CA PRO A 215 -12.80 -14.99 -4.97
C PRO A 215 -13.98 -14.31 -5.69
N LEU A 216 -14.01 -12.98 -5.83
CA LEU A 216 -15.02 -12.27 -6.60
C LEU A 216 -14.92 -12.63 -8.10
N VAL A 217 -13.72 -12.60 -8.66
CA VAL A 217 -13.48 -12.98 -10.07
C VAL A 217 -13.90 -14.42 -10.32
N LYS A 218 -13.54 -15.35 -9.42
CA LYS A 218 -13.86 -16.77 -9.56
C LYS A 218 -15.34 -17.06 -9.34
N ASN A 219 -15.93 -16.58 -8.27
CA ASN A 219 -17.24 -17.03 -7.79
C ASN A 219 -18.41 -16.15 -8.26
N VAL A 220 -18.17 -14.85 -8.52
CA VAL A 220 -19.19 -13.90 -8.98
C VAL A 220 -19.11 -13.73 -10.50
N LEU A 221 -17.91 -13.42 -11.02
CA LEU A 221 -17.72 -13.15 -12.44
C LEU A 221 -17.49 -14.43 -13.25
N THR A 222 -17.30 -15.58 -12.60
CA THR A 222 -16.99 -16.87 -13.24
C THR A 222 -15.86 -16.74 -14.27
N ALA A 223 -14.75 -16.08 -13.88
CA ALA A 223 -13.64 -15.78 -14.77
C ALA A 223 -12.31 -16.29 -14.24
N ASP A 224 -11.36 -16.49 -15.16
CA ASP A 224 -10.04 -17.05 -14.89
C ASP A 224 -9.10 -16.07 -14.16
N LYS A 225 -7.99 -16.59 -13.60
CA LYS A 225 -6.94 -15.81 -12.90
C LYS A 225 -6.42 -14.59 -13.68
N PRO A 226 -6.23 -14.61 -15.02
CA PRO A 226 -5.82 -13.43 -15.77
C PRO A 226 -6.74 -12.21 -15.59
N VAL A 227 -8.04 -12.43 -15.33
CA VAL A 227 -8.99 -11.32 -15.06
C VAL A 227 -8.70 -10.68 -13.70
N ALA A 228 -8.30 -11.44 -12.67
CA ALA A 228 -7.86 -10.88 -11.40
C ALA A 228 -6.57 -10.04 -11.58
N SER A 229 -5.65 -10.48 -12.43
CA SER A 229 -4.47 -9.69 -12.78
C SER A 229 -4.83 -8.41 -13.54
N LEU A 230 -5.83 -8.45 -14.42
CA LEU A 230 -6.38 -7.26 -15.08
C LEU A 230 -6.94 -6.26 -14.06
N PHE A 231 -7.62 -6.71 -13.01
CA PHE A 231 -8.13 -5.84 -11.95
C PHE A 231 -6.99 -5.10 -11.22
N LEU A 232 -5.91 -5.82 -10.89
CA LEU A 232 -4.72 -5.20 -10.31
C LEU A 232 -4.06 -4.20 -11.26
N ALA A 233 -4.05 -4.49 -12.57
CA ALA A 233 -3.56 -3.59 -13.60
C ALA A 233 -4.37 -2.29 -13.65
N ILE A 234 -5.68 -2.40 -13.74
CA ILE A 234 -6.61 -1.26 -13.78
C ILE A 234 -6.45 -0.41 -12.50
N PHE A 235 -6.34 -1.06 -11.35
CA PHE A 235 -6.15 -0.38 -10.07
C PHE A 235 -4.84 0.41 -10.04
N SER A 236 -3.74 -0.19 -10.48
CA SER A 236 -2.42 0.48 -10.51
C SER A 236 -2.41 1.69 -11.47
N ILE A 237 -3.02 1.54 -12.65
CA ILE A 237 -3.16 2.63 -13.63
C ILE A 237 -4.03 3.75 -13.02
N GLY A 238 -5.14 3.40 -12.38
CA GLY A 238 -6.03 4.36 -11.75
C GLY A 238 -5.33 5.19 -10.68
N ILE A 239 -4.55 4.56 -9.78
CA ILE A 239 -3.77 5.29 -8.77
C ILE A 239 -2.78 6.25 -9.44
N ALA A 240 -2.09 5.84 -10.49
CA ALA A 240 -1.17 6.72 -11.22
C ALA A 240 -1.89 7.93 -11.83
N ILE A 241 -3.05 7.72 -12.48
CA ILE A 241 -3.89 8.79 -13.02
C ILE A 241 -4.34 9.73 -11.89
N GLY A 242 -4.83 9.19 -10.78
CA GLY A 242 -5.29 9.98 -9.63
C GLY A 242 -4.18 10.82 -9.01
N SER A 243 -2.98 10.26 -8.90
CA SER A 243 -1.79 10.95 -8.38
C SER A 243 -1.41 12.17 -9.23
N VAL A 244 -1.47 12.04 -10.55
CA VAL A 244 -1.20 13.15 -11.47
C VAL A 244 -2.35 14.17 -11.46
N ALA A 245 -3.60 13.70 -11.46
CA ALA A 245 -4.77 14.56 -11.47
C ALA A 245 -4.83 15.46 -10.23
N ILE A 246 -4.60 14.92 -9.03
CA ILE A 246 -4.66 15.72 -7.80
C ILE A 246 -3.54 16.76 -7.72
N ASN A 247 -2.34 16.44 -8.22
CA ASN A 247 -1.25 17.41 -8.28
C ASN A 247 -1.61 18.61 -9.15
N ARG A 248 -2.25 18.37 -10.32
CA ARG A 248 -2.74 19.44 -11.20
C ARG A 248 -3.85 20.28 -10.55
N LEU A 249 -4.81 19.61 -9.87
CA LEU A 249 -5.93 20.29 -9.21
C LEU A 249 -5.46 21.17 -8.03
N LEU A 250 -4.45 20.73 -7.30
CA LEU A 250 -3.86 21.47 -6.17
C LEU A 250 -2.74 22.42 -6.60
N GLN A 251 -2.34 22.45 -7.88
CA GLN A 251 -1.29 23.31 -8.40
C GLN A 251 0.03 23.22 -7.60
N GLY A 252 0.40 22.01 -7.20
CA GLY A 252 1.57 21.74 -6.37
C GLY A 252 1.40 22.02 -4.86
N HIS A 253 0.33 22.71 -4.43
CA HIS A 253 0.12 23.01 -3.03
C HIS A 253 -0.39 21.81 -2.23
N VAL A 254 0.23 21.55 -1.09
CA VAL A 254 -0.19 20.48 -0.20
C VAL A 254 -1.40 20.93 0.62
N SER A 255 -2.56 20.34 0.34
CA SER A 255 -3.82 20.60 1.04
C SER A 255 -4.75 19.39 1.01
N ALA A 256 -5.52 19.20 2.08
CA ALA A 256 -6.57 18.19 2.17
C ALA A 256 -7.89 18.60 1.48
N LYS A 257 -7.96 19.76 0.82
CA LYS A 257 -9.18 20.37 0.26
C LYS A 257 -10.05 19.39 -0.55
N TYR A 258 -9.44 18.57 -1.39
CA TYR A 258 -10.15 17.64 -2.24
C TYR A 258 -10.32 16.23 -1.64
N ALA A 259 -9.73 15.95 -0.46
CA ALA A 259 -9.82 14.64 0.17
C ALA A 259 -11.27 14.17 0.41
N PRO A 260 -12.21 15.00 0.92
CA PRO A 260 -13.60 14.57 1.10
C PRO A 260 -14.29 14.20 -0.22
N ALA A 261 -14.11 15.02 -1.26
CA ALA A 261 -14.72 14.78 -2.57
C ALA A 261 -14.14 13.53 -3.24
N SER A 262 -12.83 13.34 -3.16
CA SER A 262 -12.14 12.17 -3.71
C SER A 262 -12.63 10.87 -3.07
N VAL A 263 -12.70 10.79 -1.74
CA VAL A 263 -13.15 9.56 -1.07
C VAL A 263 -14.65 9.30 -1.25
N ILE A 264 -15.48 10.33 -1.43
CA ILE A 264 -16.89 10.17 -1.81
C ILE A 264 -16.97 9.60 -3.24
N GLY A 265 -16.21 10.15 -4.18
CA GLY A 265 -16.11 9.62 -5.55
C GLY A 265 -15.67 8.15 -5.56
N MET A 266 -14.67 7.79 -4.75
CA MET A 266 -14.24 6.42 -4.54
C MET A 266 -15.39 5.53 -4.05
N GLY A 267 -16.12 5.98 -3.02
CA GLY A 267 -17.27 5.25 -2.47
C GLY A 267 -18.40 5.05 -3.49
N LEU A 268 -18.71 6.08 -4.30
CA LEU A 268 -19.71 5.97 -5.36
C LEU A 268 -19.29 4.96 -6.44
N CYS A 269 -18.00 4.96 -6.81
CA CYS A 269 -17.48 3.96 -7.76
C CYS A 269 -17.52 2.54 -7.18
N ILE A 270 -17.31 2.36 -5.86
CA ILE A 270 -17.46 1.06 -5.17
C ILE A 270 -18.92 0.60 -5.21
N VAL A 271 -19.89 1.48 -4.94
CA VAL A 271 -21.32 1.15 -5.06
C VAL A 271 -21.68 0.80 -6.50
N ALA A 272 -21.21 1.55 -7.48
CA ALA A 272 -21.43 1.24 -8.89
C ALA A 272 -20.80 -0.12 -9.27
N PHE A 273 -19.60 -0.42 -8.77
CA PHE A 273 -18.95 -1.71 -8.97
C PHE A 273 -19.79 -2.85 -8.39
N HIS A 274 -20.32 -2.70 -7.17
CA HIS A 274 -21.23 -3.66 -6.56
C HIS A 274 -22.47 -3.90 -7.43
N VAL A 275 -23.15 -2.83 -7.88
CA VAL A 275 -24.34 -2.96 -8.75
C VAL A 275 -24.01 -3.69 -10.05
N VAL A 276 -22.87 -3.43 -10.66
CA VAL A 276 -22.46 -4.14 -11.88
C VAL A 276 -22.16 -5.63 -11.58
N CYS A 277 -21.57 -5.95 -10.43
CA CYS A 277 -21.37 -7.33 -10.01
C CYS A 277 -22.71 -8.06 -9.80
N ASP A 278 -23.71 -7.41 -9.21
CA ASP A 278 -25.06 -8.01 -8.99
C ASP A 278 -25.83 -8.22 -10.30
N LEU A 279 -25.57 -7.37 -11.30
CA LEU A 279 -26.14 -7.53 -12.64
C LEU A 279 -25.40 -8.55 -13.51
N TRP A 280 -24.24 -9.05 -13.03
CA TRP A 280 -23.41 -9.99 -13.79
C TRP A 280 -24.04 -11.37 -13.81
N ALA A 281 -24.39 -11.86 -15.00
CA ALA A 281 -24.88 -13.22 -15.17
C ALA A 281 -23.72 -14.21 -15.23
N PRO A 282 -23.68 -15.23 -14.35
CA PRO A 282 -22.66 -16.26 -14.42
C PRO A 282 -22.60 -16.95 -15.78
N ALA A 283 -21.42 -17.38 -16.20
CA ALA A 283 -21.28 -18.12 -17.44
C ALA A 283 -22.09 -19.42 -17.42
N PRO A 284 -22.76 -19.79 -18.52
CA PRO A 284 -23.52 -21.02 -18.57
C PRO A 284 -22.60 -22.24 -18.41
N ASN A 285 -23.13 -23.30 -17.80
CA ASN A 285 -22.45 -24.60 -17.58
C ASN A 285 -21.22 -24.55 -16.64
N GLY A 286 -21.01 -23.52 -15.84
CA GLY A 286 -19.90 -23.44 -14.89
C GLY A 286 -18.52 -23.29 -15.54
N GLN A 287 -18.46 -22.95 -16.82
CA GLN A 287 -17.20 -22.64 -17.51
C GLN A 287 -16.66 -21.29 -17.03
N MET A 288 -15.35 -21.25 -16.80
CA MET A 288 -14.67 -20.01 -16.44
C MET A 288 -14.40 -19.20 -17.70
N LEU A 289 -14.78 -17.92 -17.69
CA LEU A 289 -14.51 -16.99 -18.78
C LEU A 289 -13.00 -16.73 -18.90
N SER A 290 -12.44 -16.96 -20.05
CA SER A 290 -11.09 -16.49 -20.39
C SER A 290 -11.05 -14.97 -20.40
N LEU A 291 -9.85 -14.38 -20.41
CA LEU A 291 -9.69 -12.92 -20.47
C LEU A 291 -10.38 -12.32 -21.71
N SER A 292 -10.33 -12.98 -22.86
CA SER A 292 -10.97 -12.51 -24.10
C SER A 292 -12.49 -12.57 -24.01
N GLU A 293 -13.05 -13.63 -23.44
CA GLU A 293 -14.50 -13.78 -23.24
C GLU A 293 -15.01 -12.80 -22.20
N PHE A 294 -14.26 -12.59 -21.10
CA PHE A 294 -14.56 -11.56 -20.12
C PHE A 294 -14.62 -10.17 -20.78
N MET A 295 -13.62 -9.82 -21.59
CA MET A 295 -13.58 -8.50 -22.28
C MET A 295 -14.69 -8.35 -23.31
N ALA A 296 -15.22 -9.43 -23.86
CA ALA A 296 -16.36 -9.41 -24.77
C ALA A 296 -17.72 -9.28 -24.03
N HIS A 297 -17.75 -9.49 -22.71
CA HIS A 297 -18.97 -9.38 -21.93
C HIS A 297 -19.46 -7.92 -21.85
N PRO A 298 -20.76 -7.63 -22.05
CA PRO A 298 -21.28 -6.24 -22.06
C PRO A 298 -20.99 -5.43 -20.80
N LEU A 299 -20.92 -6.10 -19.65
CA LEU A 299 -20.65 -5.46 -18.35
C LEU A 299 -19.15 -5.35 -18.00
N ALA A 300 -18.25 -5.91 -18.81
CA ALA A 300 -16.81 -5.86 -18.54
C ALA A 300 -16.26 -4.42 -18.55
N LEU A 301 -16.67 -3.62 -19.53
CA LEU A 301 -16.26 -2.21 -19.61
C LEU A 301 -16.81 -1.37 -18.45
N PRO A 302 -18.12 -1.38 -18.13
CA PRO A 302 -18.63 -0.71 -16.93
C PRO A 302 -17.92 -1.12 -15.64
N LEU A 303 -17.70 -2.42 -15.45
CA LEU A 303 -17.00 -2.94 -14.27
C LEU A 303 -15.55 -2.40 -14.17
N SER A 304 -14.84 -2.44 -15.30
CA SER A 304 -13.46 -1.94 -15.39
C SER A 304 -13.40 -0.42 -15.15
N LEU A 305 -14.36 0.34 -15.65
CA LEU A 305 -14.44 1.80 -15.40
C LEU A 305 -14.76 2.13 -13.95
N CYS A 306 -15.63 1.35 -13.29
CA CYS A 306 -15.88 1.50 -11.86
C CYS A 306 -14.60 1.27 -11.07
N LEU A 307 -13.85 0.20 -11.35
CA LEU A 307 -12.60 -0.12 -10.68
C LEU A 307 -11.52 0.94 -10.94
N LEU A 308 -11.41 1.43 -12.19
CA LEU A 308 -10.52 2.52 -12.54
C LEU A 308 -10.88 3.80 -11.75
N GLY A 309 -12.16 4.09 -11.60
CA GLY A 309 -12.66 5.19 -10.79
C GLY A 309 -12.30 5.04 -9.31
N VAL A 310 -12.52 3.85 -8.72
CA VAL A 310 -12.11 3.55 -7.34
C VAL A 310 -10.63 3.88 -7.13
N ALA A 311 -9.77 3.41 -8.02
CA ALA A 311 -8.33 3.61 -7.92
C ALA A 311 -7.92 5.08 -8.18
N THR A 312 -8.51 5.73 -9.19
CA THR A 312 -8.23 7.14 -9.51
C THR A 312 -8.58 8.05 -8.33
N PHE A 313 -9.78 7.93 -7.80
CA PHE A 313 -10.18 8.69 -6.61
C PHE A 313 -9.38 8.30 -5.36
N GLY A 314 -8.97 7.04 -5.25
CA GLY A 314 -8.05 6.57 -4.21
C GLY A 314 -6.70 7.28 -4.25
N GLY A 315 -6.08 7.40 -5.43
CA GLY A 315 -4.84 8.15 -5.64
C GLY A 315 -5.01 9.65 -5.34
N MET A 316 -6.11 10.26 -5.82
CA MET A 316 -6.44 11.65 -5.50
C MET A 316 -6.63 11.90 -4.02
N PHE A 317 -7.07 10.90 -3.27
CA PHE A 317 -7.28 10.97 -1.83
C PHE A 317 -5.99 10.81 -1.03
N VAL A 318 -5.21 9.77 -1.33
CA VAL A 318 -4.09 9.36 -0.47
C VAL A 318 -2.82 10.20 -0.68
N VAL A 319 -2.54 10.62 -1.92
CA VAL A 319 -1.29 11.35 -2.26
C VAL A 319 -1.15 12.67 -1.49
N PRO A 320 -2.15 13.58 -1.47
CA PRO A 320 -2.01 14.83 -0.72
C PRO A 320 -1.94 14.60 0.79
N LEU A 321 -2.54 13.54 1.30
CA LEU A 321 -2.47 13.21 2.73
C LEU A 321 -1.08 12.73 3.14
N TYR A 322 -0.38 11.93 2.32
CA TYR A 322 1.03 11.59 2.58
C TYR A 322 1.94 12.81 2.51
N ALA A 323 1.76 13.67 1.50
CA ALA A 323 2.48 14.93 1.41
C ALA A 323 2.21 15.82 2.65
N PHE A 324 0.96 15.85 3.14
CA PHE A 324 0.56 16.55 4.35
C PHE A 324 1.32 16.05 5.59
N LEU A 325 1.48 14.74 5.76
CA LEU A 325 2.20 14.14 6.89
C LEU A 325 3.69 14.53 6.93
N THR A 326 4.28 14.86 5.79
CA THR A 326 5.72 15.20 5.70
C THR A 326 5.98 16.70 5.67
N THR A 327 5.00 17.52 5.26
CA THR A 327 5.16 18.98 5.13
C THR A 327 4.54 19.77 6.28
N ARG A 328 3.57 19.20 7.01
CA ARG A 328 2.90 19.87 8.16
C ARG A 328 3.52 19.53 9.51
N VAL A 329 4.68 18.93 9.49
CA VAL A 329 5.55 18.68 10.64
C VAL A 329 6.92 19.27 10.35
N SER A 330 7.70 19.51 11.39
CA SER A 330 9.10 19.90 11.18
C SER A 330 9.86 18.77 10.47
N PRO A 331 10.78 19.06 9.55
CA PRO A 331 11.49 18.05 8.75
C PRO A 331 12.20 16.98 9.58
N ASP A 332 12.61 17.32 10.80
CA ASP A 332 13.22 16.43 11.79
C ASP A 332 12.28 15.36 12.35
N LYS A 333 10.95 15.53 12.18
CA LYS A 333 9.91 14.60 12.66
C LYS A 333 9.16 13.87 11.54
N ALA A 334 9.48 14.16 10.28
CA ALA A 334 8.76 13.62 9.14
C ALA A 334 8.82 12.08 9.09
N SER A 335 10.00 11.48 9.31
CA SER A 335 10.16 10.03 9.29
C SER A 335 9.38 9.34 10.42
N ARG A 336 9.39 9.90 11.63
CA ARG A 336 8.60 9.40 12.77
C ARG A 336 7.11 9.51 12.52
N THR A 337 6.66 10.59 11.89
CA THR A 337 5.24 10.76 11.53
C THR A 337 4.78 9.69 10.54
N ILE A 338 5.55 9.41 9.50
CA ILE A 338 5.26 8.33 8.57
C ILE A 338 5.37 6.96 9.26
N ALA A 339 6.31 6.76 10.17
CA ALA A 339 6.42 5.52 10.95
C ALA A 339 5.18 5.29 11.84
N ALA A 340 4.67 6.34 12.50
CA ALA A 340 3.41 6.26 13.25
C ALA A 340 2.22 5.91 12.32
N ASN A 341 2.15 6.56 11.17
CA ASN A 341 1.16 6.24 10.14
C ASN A 341 1.23 4.77 9.70
N ASN A 342 2.43 4.23 9.46
CA ASN A 342 2.60 2.82 9.08
C ASN A 342 2.12 1.84 10.15
N ILE A 343 2.36 2.12 11.44
CA ILE A 343 1.84 1.30 12.54
C ILE A 343 0.31 1.28 12.53
N VAL A 344 -0.32 2.47 12.45
CA VAL A 344 -1.79 2.58 12.45
C VAL A 344 -2.40 1.96 11.19
N ASN A 345 -1.78 2.17 10.01
CA ASN A 345 -2.21 1.54 8.76
C ASN A 345 -2.17 0.02 8.84
N SER A 346 -1.07 -0.56 9.33
CA SER A 346 -0.93 -2.01 9.48
C SER A 346 -2.01 -2.58 10.41
N GLY A 347 -2.28 -1.89 11.53
CA GLY A 347 -3.38 -2.25 12.42
C GLY A 347 -4.75 -2.18 11.74
N ALA A 348 -5.01 -1.12 10.98
CA ALA A 348 -6.26 -0.94 10.25
C ALA A 348 -6.45 -1.98 9.14
N MET A 349 -5.40 -2.33 8.40
CA MET A 349 -5.41 -3.40 7.38
C MET A 349 -5.76 -4.75 8.01
N VAL A 350 -5.11 -5.10 9.12
CA VAL A 350 -5.40 -6.35 9.85
C VAL A 350 -6.84 -6.36 10.35
N ALA A 351 -7.29 -5.27 10.96
CA ALA A 351 -8.68 -5.16 11.44
C ALA A 351 -9.69 -5.29 10.29
N GLY A 352 -9.46 -4.61 9.17
CA GLY A 352 -10.31 -4.71 7.97
C GLY A 352 -10.35 -6.13 7.40
N SER A 353 -9.21 -6.80 7.34
CA SER A 353 -9.11 -8.20 6.88
C SER A 353 -9.85 -9.17 7.80
N LEU A 354 -9.75 -8.97 9.12
CA LEU A 354 -10.48 -9.78 10.11
C LEU A 354 -11.99 -9.57 10.02
N VAL A 355 -12.44 -8.33 9.79
CA VAL A 355 -13.86 -8.02 9.56
C VAL A 355 -14.37 -8.72 8.30
N ALA A 356 -13.65 -8.62 7.17
CA ALA A 356 -14.02 -9.30 5.92
C ALA A 356 -14.08 -10.83 6.10
N MET A 357 -13.10 -11.41 6.81
CA MET A 357 -13.08 -12.84 7.13
C MET A 357 -14.26 -13.24 8.02
N GLY A 358 -14.58 -12.42 9.03
CA GLY A 358 -15.74 -12.62 9.91
C GLY A 358 -17.06 -12.57 9.12
N MET A 359 -17.22 -11.62 8.20
CA MET A 359 -18.38 -11.52 7.31
C MET A 359 -18.52 -12.77 6.43
N SER A 360 -17.42 -13.25 5.87
CA SER A 360 -17.40 -14.51 5.09
C SER A 360 -17.79 -15.72 5.96
N ALA A 361 -17.31 -15.79 7.21
CA ALA A 361 -17.61 -16.89 8.12
C ALA A 361 -19.09 -16.97 8.51
N VAL A 362 -19.80 -15.83 8.55
CA VAL A 362 -21.26 -15.79 8.80
C VAL A 362 -22.08 -15.84 7.50
N GLY A 363 -21.45 -16.11 6.36
CA GLY A 363 -22.12 -16.34 5.07
C GLY A 363 -22.55 -15.07 4.32
N ILE A 364 -22.00 -13.90 4.65
CA ILE A 364 -22.31 -12.67 3.91
C ILE A 364 -21.64 -12.75 2.52
N PRO A 365 -22.39 -12.55 1.42
CA PRO A 365 -21.86 -12.60 0.07
C PRO A 365 -20.71 -11.61 -0.16
N ILE A 366 -19.77 -11.97 -1.05
CA ILE A 366 -18.60 -11.13 -1.35
C ILE A 366 -19.01 -9.76 -1.89
N THR A 367 -20.06 -9.71 -2.71
CA THR A 367 -20.61 -8.46 -3.26
C THR A 367 -21.08 -7.51 -2.15
N GLU A 368 -21.76 -8.02 -1.14
CA GLU A 368 -22.19 -7.26 0.03
C GLU A 368 -21.00 -6.76 0.88
N GLN A 369 -19.93 -7.57 0.98
CA GLN A 369 -18.71 -7.17 1.69
C GLN A 369 -18.02 -5.98 1.04
N VAL A 370 -18.15 -5.82 -0.28
CA VAL A 370 -17.63 -4.64 -1.01
C VAL A 370 -18.35 -3.36 -0.58
N LEU A 371 -19.65 -3.42 -0.22
CA LEU A 371 -20.40 -2.26 0.30
C LEU A 371 -19.86 -1.76 1.65
N LEU A 372 -19.27 -2.62 2.47
CA LEU A 372 -18.57 -2.18 3.68
C LEU A 372 -17.50 -1.15 3.34
N CYS A 373 -16.76 -1.36 2.25
CA CYS A 373 -15.75 -0.41 1.78
C CYS A 373 -16.36 0.96 1.43
N ALA A 374 -17.57 0.98 0.83
CA ALA A 374 -18.28 2.23 0.57
C ALA A 374 -18.69 2.94 1.87
N CYS A 375 -19.16 2.21 2.87
CA CYS A 375 -19.45 2.77 4.20
C CYS A 375 -18.20 3.35 4.88
N MET A 376 -17.05 2.66 4.76
CA MET A 376 -15.77 3.16 5.26
C MET A 376 -15.35 4.45 4.52
N CYS A 377 -15.66 4.59 3.24
CA CYS A 377 -15.43 5.82 2.48
C CYS A 377 -16.26 6.99 3.02
N LEU A 378 -17.50 6.78 3.44
CA LEU A 378 -18.32 7.83 4.06
C LEU A 378 -17.72 8.31 5.38
N PHE A 379 -17.25 7.37 6.21
CA PHE A 379 -16.57 7.73 7.46
C PHE A 379 -15.25 8.47 7.18
N SER A 380 -14.49 8.03 6.18
CA SER A 380 -13.27 8.69 5.74
C SER A 380 -13.54 10.10 5.18
N ALA A 381 -14.68 10.31 4.49
CA ALA A 381 -15.11 11.63 4.03
C ALA A 381 -15.40 12.59 5.20
N TRP A 382 -16.02 12.08 6.26
CA TRP A 382 -16.23 12.84 7.48
C TRP A 382 -14.90 13.26 8.14
N LEU A 383 -13.93 12.34 8.23
CA LEU A 383 -12.57 12.66 8.73
C LEU A 383 -11.89 13.71 7.84
N GLY A 384 -12.00 13.55 6.52
CA GLY A 384 -11.45 14.51 5.55
C GLY A 384 -12.05 15.91 5.72
N LYS A 385 -13.36 16.05 5.91
CA LYS A 385 -14.01 17.33 6.21
C LYS A 385 -13.48 17.95 7.50
N ARG A 386 -13.30 17.14 8.55
CA ARG A 386 -12.70 17.62 9.82
C ARG A 386 -11.25 18.05 9.64
N LEU A 387 -10.49 17.36 8.79
CA LEU A 387 -9.11 17.72 8.47
C LEU A 387 -9.04 19.08 7.75
N VAL A 388 -9.88 19.29 6.73
CA VAL A 388 -9.96 20.58 6.02
C VAL A 388 -10.32 21.72 6.97
N ALA A 389 -11.28 21.52 7.86
CA ALA A 389 -11.63 22.51 8.88
C ALA A 389 -10.43 22.85 9.79
N ALA A 390 -9.72 21.81 10.28
CA ALA A 390 -8.54 22.00 11.11
C ALA A 390 -7.35 22.64 10.37
N GLU A 391 -7.24 22.45 9.05
CA GLU A 391 -6.25 23.13 8.20
C GLU A 391 -6.58 24.62 8.08
N ASN A 392 -7.84 24.97 7.84
CA ASN A 392 -8.31 26.36 7.73
C ASN A 392 -8.16 27.12 9.06
N GLU A 393 -8.60 26.51 10.19
CA GLU A 393 -8.41 27.08 11.53
C GLU A 393 -6.92 27.43 11.80
N ALA A 394 -6.01 26.56 11.40
CA ALA A 394 -4.58 26.79 11.60
C ALA A 394 -4.02 27.89 10.68
N ALA A 395 -4.54 28.01 9.46
CA ALA A 395 -4.16 29.08 8.54
C ALA A 395 -4.63 30.46 9.03
N GLU A 396 -5.86 30.55 9.55
CA GLU A 396 -6.42 31.77 10.15
C GLU A 396 -5.61 32.22 11.38
N LEU A 397 -5.26 31.29 12.28
CA LEU A 397 -4.43 31.58 13.44
C LEU A 397 -3.04 32.10 13.04
N ALA A 398 -2.41 31.46 12.03
CA ALA A 398 -1.11 31.91 11.54
C ALA A 398 -1.17 33.30 10.87
N ALA A 399 -2.26 33.64 10.19
CA ALA A 399 -2.48 34.96 9.62
C ALA A 399 -2.67 36.03 10.73
N ALA A 400 -3.45 35.69 11.77
CA ALA A 400 -3.67 36.58 12.90
C ALA A 400 -2.40 36.87 13.73
N MET A 401 -1.45 35.94 13.78
CA MET A 401 -0.16 36.14 14.49
C MET A 401 0.88 36.96 13.69
N ARG A 402 0.62 37.20 12.39
CA ARG A 402 1.51 38.02 11.53
C ARG A 402 1.11 39.52 11.52
N ILE A 403 -0.03 39.84 12.10
CA ILE A 403 -0.50 41.23 12.37
C ILE A 403 -0.07 41.68 13.76
#